data_20423129803ae7d413edbdf56b6807b7
#
_entry.id   20423129803ae7d413edbdf56b6807b7
#
_cell.length_a   1.000
_cell.length_b   1.000
_cell.length_c   1.000
_cell.angle_alpha   90.00
_cell.angle_beta   90.00
_cell.angle_gamma   90.00
#
_symmetry.space_group_name_H-M   'P 1'
#
loop_
_entity.id
_entity.type
_entity.pdbx_description
1 polymer ?
#
loop_
_entity_poly.entity_id
_entity_poly.type
_entity_poly.pdbx_seq_one_letter_code
_entity_poly.pdbx_strand_id
1 'polypeptide(L)'
;MCFGNKLNQNRPEHCITPFPTPNNFCGGFALNAVLVDLGSGTRPIEVYMRIQDYQNKEIIKPYPESKASIYLLGNKLSGTLMSLPSGICAAFKDYVTDRTVTVCYSSNFKSDFFKDLISEEISRITDKRLGMKTQTLDDLSEITWDYILVLVNNKHWIAVKHVKEDKFVCYDPDEGKDSDGSTMGEAIKNLRKEYVISGLYICI
;
A
#
# COMPACT_ATOMS: atom_id res chain seq x y z
N MET A 1 -21.06 -1.46 3.04
CA MET A 1 -20.23 -1.85 4.21
C MET A 1 -18.92 -1.12 4.06
N CYS A 2 -18.61 -0.16 4.93
CA CYS A 2 -17.43 0.70 4.83
C CYS A 2 -16.25 0.06 5.56
N PHE A 3 -15.02 0.55 5.37
CA PHE A 3 -13.92 0.21 6.27
C PHE A 3 -14.25 0.66 7.70
N GLY A 4 -13.96 -0.19 8.69
CA GLY A 4 -14.28 0.09 10.09
C GLY A 4 -13.47 1.23 10.71
N ASN A 5 -12.33 1.56 10.14
CA ASN A 5 -11.43 2.59 10.64
C ASN A 5 -11.15 3.65 9.56
N LYS A 6 -11.69 4.85 9.75
CA LYS A 6 -11.59 5.98 8.80
C LYS A 6 -10.63 7.06 9.34
N LEU A 7 -9.43 6.68 9.68
CA LEU A 7 -8.43 7.61 10.20
C LEU A 7 -7.77 8.38 9.06
N ASN A 8 -7.62 9.69 9.24
CA ASN A 8 -6.95 10.56 8.30
C ASN A 8 -5.49 10.76 8.68
N GLN A 9 -4.56 10.40 7.81
CA GLN A 9 -3.12 10.50 8.06
C GLN A 9 -2.62 11.94 8.26
N ASN A 10 -3.37 12.94 7.77
CA ASN A 10 -3.02 14.34 7.87
C ASN A 10 -3.59 15.02 9.13
N ARG A 11 -4.31 14.29 9.98
CA ARG A 11 -4.85 14.81 11.25
C ARG A 11 -3.96 14.38 12.41
N PRO A 12 -3.39 15.35 13.18
CA PRO A 12 -2.51 15.04 14.30
C PRO A 12 -3.13 14.11 15.34
N GLU A 13 -4.43 14.25 15.61
CA GLU A 13 -5.18 13.41 16.56
C GLU A 13 -5.27 11.93 16.14
N HIS A 14 -5.12 11.65 14.84
CA HIS A 14 -5.09 10.28 14.32
C HIS A 14 -3.67 9.69 14.25
N CYS A 15 -2.66 10.52 14.30
CA CYS A 15 -1.27 10.10 14.09
C CYS A 15 -0.49 9.99 15.41
N ILE A 16 -0.83 10.53 16.50
CA ILE A 16 -0.09 10.50 17.80
C ILE A 16 1.43 10.36 17.55
N THR A 17 2.02 11.27 16.82
CA THR A 17 3.42 11.20 16.42
C THR A 17 4.07 12.57 16.52
N PRO A 18 5.40 12.63 16.73
CA PRO A 18 6.14 13.89 16.70
C PRO A 18 6.37 14.43 15.28
N PHE A 19 5.89 13.72 14.24
CA PHE A 19 6.12 14.12 12.87
C PHE A 19 5.10 15.18 12.43
N PRO A 20 5.58 16.27 11.79
CA PRO A 20 4.70 17.28 11.22
C PRO A 20 3.93 16.73 10.01
N THR A 21 2.74 17.25 9.79
CA THR A 21 1.97 17.04 8.55
C THR A 21 2.41 18.05 7.47
N PRO A 22 2.37 17.72 6.16
CA PRO A 22 2.01 16.42 5.57
C PRO A 22 3.10 15.36 5.76
N ASN A 23 2.74 14.09 5.62
CA ASN A 23 3.63 12.95 5.84
C ASN A 23 3.34 11.81 4.85
N ASN A 24 4.23 10.80 4.81
CA ASN A 24 4.14 9.64 3.92
C ASN A 24 3.53 8.39 4.60
N PHE A 25 2.55 8.56 5.47
CA PHE A 25 1.97 7.47 6.25
C PHE A 25 0.94 6.62 5.49
N CYS A 26 0.58 6.98 4.27
CA CYS A 26 -0.51 6.35 3.52
C CYS A 26 -0.44 4.81 3.47
N GLY A 27 0.74 4.23 3.26
CA GLY A 27 0.90 2.77 3.26
C GLY A 27 0.57 2.13 4.60
N GLY A 28 0.97 2.75 5.71
CA GLY A 28 0.65 2.28 7.07
C GLY A 28 -0.85 2.40 7.38
N PHE A 29 -1.47 3.51 6.99
CA PHE A 29 -2.90 3.74 7.19
C PHE A 29 -3.77 2.83 6.30
N ALA A 30 -3.41 2.66 5.02
CA ALA A 30 -4.11 1.78 4.10
C ALA A 30 -4.03 0.31 4.56
N LEU A 31 -2.83 -0.16 4.97
CA LEU A 31 -2.67 -1.50 5.52
C LEU A 31 -3.42 -1.67 6.85
N ASN A 32 -3.38 -0.67 7.74
CA ASN A 32 -4.11 -0.72 9.00
C ASN A 32 -5.63 -0.85 8.78
N ALA A 33 -6.20 -0.17 7.79
CA ALA A 33 -7.63 -0.30 7.49
C ALA A 33 -8.01 -1.75 7.15
N VAL A 34 -7.17 -2.44 6.39
CA VAL A 34 -7.35 -3.87 6.09
C VAL A 34 -7.18 -4.71 7.35
N LEU A 35 -6.13 -4.48 8.14
CA LEU A 35 -5.87 -5.25 9.36
C LEU A 35 -7.01 -5.13 10.39
N VAL A 36 -7.55 -3.92 10.58
CA VAL A 36 -8.70 -3.69 11.47
C VAL A 36 -9.95 -4.40 10.97
N ASP A 37 -10.19 -4.39 9.67
CA ASP A 37 -11.33 -5.09 9.06
C ASP A 37 -11.18 -6.64 9.17
N LEU A 38 -9.95 -7.13 9.25
CA LEU A 38 -9.59 -8.53 9.56
C LEU A 38 -9.61 -8.85 11.07
N GLY A 39 -10.01 -7.90 11.93
CA GLY A 39 -10.15 -8.09 13.37
C GLY A 39 -8.89 -7.79 14.20
N SER A 40 -7.85 -7.19 13.61
CA SER A 40 -6.66 -6.77 14.34
C SER A 40 -6.91 -5.45 15.10
N GLY A 41 -6.39 -5.36 16.33
CA GLY A 41 -6.42 -4.13 17.14
C GLY A 41 -5.28 -3.15 16.87
N THR A 42 -4.62 -3.23 15.72
CA THR A 42 -3.45 -2.41 15.37
C THR A 42 -3.80 -0.92 15.20
N ARG A 43 -2.80 -0.05 15.40
CA ARG A 43 -2.89 1.37 15.11
C ARG A 43 -2.09 1.73 13.85
N PRO A 44 -2.55 2.69 13.02
CA PRO A 44 -1.92 3.02 11.74
C PRO A 44 -0.43 3.35 11.86
N ILE A 45 -0.06 4.09 12.92
CA ILE A 45 1.33 4.49 13.11
C ILE A 45 2.24 3.31 13.48
N GLU A 46 1.75 2.35 14.23
CA GLU A 46 2.49 1.13 14.57
C GLU A 46 2.77 0.32 13.31
N VAL A 47 1.75 0.18 12.46
CA VAL A 47 1.88 -0.48 11.15
C VAL A 47 2.88 0.24 10.27
N TYR A 48 2.80 1.59 10.19
CA TYR A 48 3.77 2.39 9.45
C TYR A 48 5.20 2.21 9.99
N MET A 49 5.40 2.30 11.28
CA MET A 49 6.73 2.12 11.88
C MET A 49 7.29 0.72 11.59
N ARG A 50 6.44 -0.30 11.55
CA ARG A 50 6.85 -1.66 11.19
C ARG A 50 7.32 -1.75 9.74
N ILE A 51 6.61 -1.10 8.81
CA ILE A 51 7.02 -0.96 7.40
C ILE A 51 8.39 -0.29 7.33
N GLN A 52 8.58 0.83 8.03
CA GLN A 52 9.83 1.59 8.00
C GLN A 52 11.00 0.83 8.62
N ASP A 53 10.77 0.05 9.68
CA ASP A 53 11.80 -0.76 10.31
C ASP A 53 12.37 -1.78 9.32
N TYR A 54 11.51 -2.47 8.57
CA TYR A 54 11.92 -3.35 7.49
C TYR A 54 12.72 -2.58 6.41
N GLN A 55 12.19 -1.49 5.88
CA GLN A 55 12.82 -0.74 4.81
C GLN A 55 14.20 -0.19 5.21
N ASN A 56 14.33 0.31 6.43
CA ASN A 56 15.60 0.81 6.94
C ASN A 56 16.65 -0.29 7.07
N LYS A 57 16.26 -1.48 7.57
CA LYS A 57 17.17 -2.59 7.81
C LYS A 57 17.55 -3.35 6.55
N GLU A 58 16.60 -3.55 5.65
CA GLU A 58 16.73 -4.51 4.55
C GLU A 58 16.91 -3.85 3.17
N ILE A 59 16.62 -2.56 3.05
CA ILE A 59 16.73 -1.83 1.79
C ILE A 59 17.76 -0.72 1.87
N ILE A 60 17.53 0.28 2.75
CA ILE A 60 18.34 1.50 2.75
C ILE A 60 19.77 1.22 3.21
N LYS A 61 19.96 0.51 4.33
CA LYS A 61 21.30 0.24 4.88
C LYS A 61 22.15 -0.67 4.02
N PRO A 62 21.64 -1.84 3.55
CA PRO A 62 22.45 -2.75 2.75
C PRO A 62 22.68 -2.27 1.31
N TYR A 63 21.71 -1.50 0.74
CA TYR A 63 21.69 -1.13 -0.68
C TYR A 63 21.33 0.34 -0.89
N PRO A 64 22.15 1.28 -0.41
CA PRO A 64 21.82 2.72 -0.47
C PRO A 64 21.66 3.25 -1.90
N GLU A 65 22.24 2.58 -2.90
CA GLU A 65 22.19 2.95 -4.31
C GLU A 65 21.14 2.20 -5.13
N SER A 66 20.35 1.33 -4.48
CA SER A 66 19.26 0.62 -5.18
C SER A 66 18.16 1.59 -5.63
N LYS A 67 17.40 1.21 -6.67
CA LYS A 67 16.25 2.02 -7.12
C LYS A 67 15.23 2.22 -6.01
N ALA A 68 15.01 1.18 -5.19
CA ALA A 68 14.13 1.27 -4.03
C ALA A 68 14.64 2.27 -2.99
N SER A 69 15.93 2.25 -2.66
CA SER A 69 16.53 3.21 -1.74
C SER A 69 16.48 4.64 -2.28
N ILE A 70 16.83 4.84 -3.56
CA ILE A 70 16.74 6.15 -4.23
C ILE A 70 15.30 6.67 -4.23
N TYR A 71 14.31 5.81 -4.51
CA TYR A 71 12.90 6.19 -4.49
C TYR A 71 12.44 6.61 -3.09
N LEU A 72 12.80 5.85 -2.06
CA LEU A 72 12.47 6.18 -0.67
C LEU A 72 13.07 7.51 -0.24
N LEU A 73 14.37 7.71 -0.49
CA LEU A 73 15.10 8.91 -0.08
C LEU A 73 14.67 10.13 -0.89
N GLY A 74 14.45 9.98 -2.21
CA GLY A 74 14.00 11.06 -3.08
C GLY A 74 12.57 11.54 -2.79
N ASN A 75 11.75 10.69 -2.18
CA ASN A 75 10.37 11.02 -1.77
C ASN A 75 10.23 11.28 -0.27
N LYS A 76 11.34 11.50 0.45
CA LYS A 76 11.30 11.81 1.88
C LYS A 76 10.64 13.16 2.11
N LEU A 77 9.58 13.14 2.90
CA LEU A 77 8.80 14.31 3.28
C LEU A 77 8.74 14.41 4.82
N SER A 78 9.11 15.57 5.36
CA SER A 78 9.03 15.84 6.81
C SER A 78 9.67 14.75 7.70
N GLY A 79 10.76 14.14 7.23
CA GLY A 79 11.45 13.07 7.95
C GLY A 79 10.85 11.68 7.79
N THR A 80 9.75 11.54 7.07
CA THR A 80 9.07 10.25 6.82
C THR A 80 9.39 9.71 5.42
N LEU A 81 9.38 8.39 5.26
CA LEU A 81 9.60 7.71 4.00
C LEU A 81 8.28 7.12 3.48
N MET A 82 8.16 6.99 2.18
CA MET A 82 7.06 6.24 1.57
C MET A 82 7.12 4.75 1.95
N SER A 83 6.02 4.05 1.72
CA SER A 83 5.94 2.61 1.90
C SER A 83 6.10 1.89 0.57
N LEU A 84 7.05 0.95 0.50
CA LEU A 84 7.24 0.05 -0.63
C LEU A 84 6.46 -1.25 -0.46
N PRO A 85 6.12 -1.96 -1.55
CA PRO A 85 5.43 -3.25 -1.48
C PRO A 85 6.10 -4.25 -0.55
N SER A 86 7.42 -4.43 -0.64
CA SER A 86 8.16 -5.35 0.23
C SER A 86 8.04 -5.01 1.71
N GLY A 87 8.07 -3.72 2.06
CA GLY A 87 7.88 -3.25 3.43
C GLY A 87 6.46 -3.49 3.93
N ILE A 88 5.45 -3.20 3.10
CA ILE A 88 4.03 -3.46 3.43
C ILE A 88 3.79 -4.95 3.62
N CYS A 89 4.30 -5.79 2.70
CA CYS A 89 4.18 -7.24 2.77
C CYS A 89 4.87 -7.82 4.02
N ALA A 90 6.06 -7.33 4.36
CA ALA A 90 6.75 -7.74 5.58
C ALA A 90 5.95 -7.41 6.83
N ALA A 91 5.42 -6.18 6.92
CA ALA A 91 4.58 -5.78 8.03
C ALA A 91 3.27 -6.61 8.10
N PHE A 92 2.62 -6.87 6.97
CA PHE A 92 1.42 -7.70 6.93
C PHE A 92 1.67 -9.11 7.52
N LYS A 93 2.76 -9.76 7.13
CA LYS A 93 3.13 -11.11 7.64
C LYS A 93 3.32 -11.18 9.14
N ASP A 94 3.73 -10.08 9.77
CA ASP A 94 3.88 -10.03 11.22
C ASP A 94 2.54 -10.01 11.97
N TYR A 95 1.47 -9.51 11.31
CA TYR A 95 0.15 -9.41 11.92
C TYR A 95 -0.81 -10.54 11.50
N VAL A 96 -0.63 -11.09 10.30
CA VAL A 96 -1.55 -12.09 9.71
C VAL A 96 -0.74 -13.24 9.11
N THR A 97 -0.84 -14.42 9.69
CA THR A 97 -0.05 -15.59 9.30
C THR A 97 -0.82 -16.61 8.47
N ASP A 98 -2.14 -16.53 8.47
CA ASP A 98 -3.06 -17.50 7.84
C ASP A 98 -3.59 -17.06 6.47
N ARG A 99 -3.20 -15.88 5.99
CA ARG A 99 -3.55 -15.38 4.66
C ARG A 99 -2.35 -15.30 3.74
N THR A 100 -2.61 -15.59 2.47
CA THR A 100 -1.63 -15.40 1.41
C THR A 100 -1.70 -13.96 0.89
N VAL A 101 -0.55 -13.40 0.56
CA VAL A 101 -0.42 -12.11 -0.11
C VAL A 101 0.20 -12.33 -1.47
N THR A 102 -0.40 -11.72 -2.48
CA THR A 102 0.13 -11.69 -3.84
C THR A 102 0.41 -10.24 -4.23
N VAL A 103 1.60 -9.95 -4.68
CA VAL A 103 1.90 -8.64 -5.28
C VAL A 103 1.63 -8.70 -6.77
N CYS A 104 0.66 -7.91 -7.21
CA CYS A 104 0.26 -7.83 -8.60
C CYS A 104 0.81 -6.55 -9.23
N TYR A 105 1.22 -6.63 -10.49
CA TYR A 105 1.77 -5.49 -11.22
C TYR A 105 1.37 -5.53 -12.69
N SER A 106 1.19 -4.34 -13.27
CA SER A 106 0.95 -4.22 -14.71
C SER A 106 2.22 -4.49 -15.52
N SER A 107 2.08 -5.08 -16.69
CA SER A 107 3.19 -5.23 -17.65
C SER A 107 3.58 -3.89 -18.32
N ASN A 108 2.72 -2.87 -18.25
CA ASN A 108 2.78 -1.64 -19.05
C ASN A 108 3.19 -0.39 -18.25
N PHE A 109 4.33 -0.44 -17.54
CA PHE A 109 4.86 0.77 -16.89
C PHE A 109 5.46 1.75 -17.91
N LYS A 110 5.10 3.03 -17.78
CA LYS A 110 5.56 4.09 -18.69
C LYS A 110 6.98 4.61 -18.39
N SER A 111 7.50 4.37 -17.18
CA SER A 111 8.79 4.88 -16.72
C SER A 111 9.78 3.73 -16.54
N ASP A 112 10.96 3.84 -17.14
CA ASP A 112 12.02 2.84 -16.97
C ASP A 112 12.50 2.77 -15.50
N PHE A 113 12.60 3.91 -14.83
CA PHE A 113 12.90 3.94 -13.40
C PHE A 113 11.89 3.11 -12.59
N PHE A 114 10.59 3.24 -12.91
CA PHE A 114 9.54 2.52 -12.19
C PHE A 114 9.55 1.02 -12.53
N LYS A 115 9.89 0.64 -13.77
CA LYS A 115 10.13 -0.77 -14.15
C LYS A 115 11.26 -1.39 -13.35
N ASP A 116 12.41 -0.68 -13.24
CA ASP A 116 13.56 -1.14 -12.48
C ASP A 116 13.21 -1.28 -10.99
N LEU A 117 12.53 -0.27 -10.43
CA LEU A 117 12.05 -0.32 -9.04
C LEU A 117 11.16 -1.53 -8.77
N ILE A 118 10.20 -1.80 -9.66
CA ILE A 118 9.30 -2.95 -9.52
C ILE A 118 10.06 -4.27 -9.66
N SER A 119 11.04 -4.35 -10.56
CA SER A 119 11.89 -5.54 -10.71
C SER A 119 12.67 -5.84 -9.42
N GLU A 120 13.25 -4.83 -8.78
CA GLU A 120 13.90 -4.98 -7.48
C GLU A 120 12.92 -5.42 -6.39
N GLU A 121 11.73 -4.82 -6.34
CA GLU A 121 10.70 -5.17 -5.36
C GLU A 121 10.19 -6.60 -5.55
N ILE A 122 9.97 -7.06 -6.79
CA ILE A 122 9.61 -8.45 -7.09
C ILE A 122 10.68 -9.40 -6.53
N SER A 123 11.96 -9.10 -6.76
CA SER A 123 13.06 -9.91 -6.23
C SER A 123 13.03 -10.01 -4.70
N ARG A 124 12.78 -8.89 -3.98
CA ARG A 124 12.67 -8.89 -2.51
C ARG A 124 11.46 -9.66 -2.00
N ILE A 125 10.33 -9.51 -2.68
CA ILE A 125 9.06 -10.13 -2.31
C ILE A 125 9.11 -11.65 -2.50
N THR A 126 9.78 -12.13 -3.54
CA THR A 126 9.92 -13.56 -3.85
C THR A 126 11.07 -14.23 -3.12
N ASP A 127 11.92 -13.47 -2.49
CA ASP A 127 13.05 -13.98 -1.71
C ASP A 127 12.57 -14.92 -0.57
N LYS A 128 13.46 -15.79 -0.09
CA LYS A 128 13.15 -16.82 0.93
C LYS A 128 12.56 -16.26 2.23
N ARG A 129 12.86 -15.01 2.58
CA ARG A 129 12.35 -14.39 3.82
C ARG A 129 10.90 -13.96 3.71
N LEU A 130 10.50 -13.39 2.60
CA LEU A 130 9.11 -13.03 2.37
C LEU A 130 8.34 -14.16 1.70
N GLY A 131 8.91 -14.81 0.67
CA GLY A 131 8.35 -16.00 0.04
C GLY A 131 6.94 -15.80 -0.52
N MET A 132 6.63 -14.58 -0.93
CA MET A 132 5.29 -14.23 -1.42
C MET A 132 5.20 -14.41 -2.92
N LYS A 133 3.99 -14.57 -3.42
CA LYS A 133 3.71 -14.69 -4.85
C LYS A 133 3.72 -13.32 -5.51
N THR A 134 4.13 -13.30 -6.78
CA THR A 134 3.97 -12.16 -7.66
C THR A 134 3.20 -12.59 -8.91
N GLN A 135 2.41 -11.68 -9.47
CA GLN A 135 1.57 -11.94 -10.63
C GLN A 135 1.42 -10.69 -11.49
N THR A 136 1.42 -10.85 -12.81
CA THR A 136 1.01 -9.78 -13.71
C THR A 136 -0.52 -9.62 -13.67
N LEU A 137 -1.00 -8.39 -13.62
CA LEU A 137 -2.42 -8.04 -13.60
C LEU A 137 -2.63 -6.82 -14.50
N ASP A 138 -3.04 -7.04 -15.73
CA ASP A 138 -3.32 -5.99 -16.70
C ASP A 138 -4.83 -5.71 -16.84
N ASP A 139 -5.68 -6.67 -16.49
CA ASP A 139 -7.13 -6.52 -16.46
C ASP A 139 -7.64 -6.54 -15.02
N LEU A 140 -8.21 -5.43 -14.59
CA LEU A 140 -8.77 -5.27 -13.24
C LEU A 140 -10.08 -6.02 -13.03
N SER A 141 -10.70 -6.56 -14.08
CA SER A 141 -11.88 -7.43 -13.97
C SER A 141 -11.54 -8.83 -13.44
N GLU A 142 -10.26 -9.24 -13.48
CA GLU A 142 -9.79 -10.53 -12.96
C GLU A 142 -9.59 -10.54 -11.43
N ILE A 143 -9.94 -9.45 -10.76
CA ILE A 143 -9.73 -9.31 -9.32
C ILE A 143 -10.71 -10.21 -8.55
N THR A 144 -10.16 -11.14 -7.78
CA THR A 144 -10.91 -12.07 -6.92
C THR A 144 -10.57 -11.96 -5.43
N TRP A 145 -9.64 -11.09 -5.05
CA TRP A 145 -9.18 -10.90 -3.66
C TRP A 145 -10.15 -10.05 -2.85
N ASP A 146 -10.25 -10.34 -1.55
CA ASP A 146 -11.12 -9.61 -0.61
C ASP A 146 -10.62 -8.18 -0.38
N TYR A 147 -9.29 -8.00 -0.30
CA TYR A 147 -8.65 -6.71 -0.06
C TYR A 147 -7.51 -6.45 -1.02
N ILE A 148 -7.36 -5.20 -1.42
CA ILE A 148 -6.31 -4.77 -2.33
C ILE A 148 -5.78 -3.42 -1.85
N LEU A 149 -4.48 -3.31 -1.66
CA LEU A 149 -3.83 -2.01 -1.55
C LEU A 149 -3.41 -1.59 -2.95
N VAL A 150 -3.80 -0.39 -3.35
CA VAL A 150 -3.57 0.14 -4.70
C VAL A 150 -2.65 1.35 -4.61
N LEU A 151 -1.57 1.32 -5.37
CA LEU A 151 -0.74 2.51 -5.55
C LEU A 151 -1.37 3.41 -6.61
N VAL A 152 -1.60 4.67 -6.25
CA VAL A 152 -2.11 5.71 -7.16
C VAL A 152 -1.09 6.84 -7.29
N ASN A 153 -1.03 7.47 -8.48
CA ASN A 153 -0.12 8.57 -8.79
C ASN A 153 1.37 8.28 -8.47
N ASN A 154 1.77 7.00 -8.51
CA ASN A 154 3.12 6.49 -8.18
C ASN A 154 3.62 6.81 -6.76
N LYS A 155 2.78 7.24 -5.85
CA LYS A 155 3.23 7.71 -4.52
C LYS A 155 2.24 7.56 -3.37
N HIS A 156 0.97 7.28 -3.65
CA HIS A 156 -0.07 7.24 -2.61
C HIS A 156 -0.75 5.88 -2.57
N TRP A 157 -0.86 5.29 -1.38
CA TRP A 157 -1.53 4.02 -1.15
C TRP A 157 -2.95 4.25 -0.65
N ILE A 158 -3.88 3.60 -1.29
CA ILE A 158 -5.28 3.50 -0.87
C ILE A 158 -5.64 2.04 -0.62
N ALA A 159 -6.66 1.79 0.23
CA ALA A 159 -7.18 0.45 0.44
C ALA A 159 -8.49 0.25 -0.31
N VAL A 160 -8.67 -0.91 -0.89
CA VAL A 160 -9.89 -1.33 -1.57
C VAL A 160 -10.37 -2.64 -0.95
N LYS A 161 -11.67 -2.72 -0.68
CA LYS A 161 -12.37 -3.92 -0.25
C LYS A 161 -13.32 -4.37 -1.35
N HIS A 162 -13.21 -5.64 -1.76
CA HIS A 162 -14.17 -6.29 -2.63
C HIS A 162 -15.27 -6.89 -1.74
N VAL A 163 -16.47 -6.33 -1.76
CA VAL A 163 -17.55 -6.73 -0.87
C VAL A 163 -18.39 -7.87 -1.47
N LYS A 164 -18.60 -7.84 -2.79
CA LYS A 164 -19.30 -8.84 -3.61
C LYS A 164 -19.06 -8.50 -5.09
N GLU A 165 -19.54 -9.36 -6.01
CA GLU A 165 -19.27 -9.26 -7.46
C GLU A 165 -19.32 -7.86 -8.06
N ASP A 166 -20.32 -7.05 -7.67
CA ASP A 166 -20.52 -5.69 -8.22
C ASP A 166 -20.36 -4.61 -7.14
N LYS A 167 -19.52 -4.84 -6.13
CA LYS A 167 -19.34 -3.81 -5.10
C LYS A 167 -17.92 -3.77 -4.57
N PHE A 168 -17.25 -2.65 -4.84
CA PHE A 168 -15.96 -2.27 -4.29
C PHE A 168 -16.12 -1.05 -3.38
N VAL A 169 -15.40 -1.04 -2.27
CA VAL A 169 -15.30 0.10 -1.35
C VAL A 169 -13.85 0.50 -1.26
N CYS A 170 -13.56 1.78 -1.53
CA CYS A 170 -12.23 2.36 -1.42
C CYS A 170 -12.13 3.23 -0.17
N TYR A 171 -10.96 3.26 0.45
CA TYR A 171 -10.61 4.14 1.54
C TYR A 171 -9.34 4.93 1.22
N ASP A 172 -9.41 6.26 1.41
CA ASP A 172 -8.30 7.20 1.23
C ASP A 172 -7.76 7.67 2.58
N PRO A 173 -6.52 7.31 2.93
CA PRO A 173 -5.86 7.83 4.12
C PRO A 173 -5.67 9.34 4.17
N ASP A 174 -5.52 10.02 3.02
CA ASP A 174 -5.30 11.48 2.97
C ASP A 174 -6.51 12.26 3.46
N GLU A 175 -7.71 11.77 3.17
CA GLU A 175 -8.96 12.45 3.53
C GLU A 175 -9.71 11.74 4.66
N GLY A 176 -9.36 10.49 4.98
CA GLY A 176 -10.11 9.65 5.92
C GLY A 176 -11.53 9.36 5.42
N LYS A 177 -11.70 9.23 4.10
CA LYS A 177 -12.99 9.03 3.43
C LYS A 177 -13.05 7.70 2.72
N ASP A 178 -14.27 7.23 2.50
CA ASP A 178 -14.57 6.11 1.60
C ASP A 178 -15.41 6.57 0.41
N SER A 179 -15.33 5.75 -0.62
CA SER A 179 -16.25 5.74 -1.75
C SER A 179 -16.59 4.31 -2.14
N ASP A 180 -17.64 4.13 -2.91
CA ASP A 180 -17.98 2.85 -3.49
C ASP A 180 -18.20 2.95 -5.01
N GLY A 181 -18.21 1.80 -5.66
CA GLY A 181 -18.46 1.65 -7.09
C GLY A 181 -18.72 0.21 -7.46
N SER A 182 -19.26 -0.01 -8.67
CA SER A 182 -19.49 -1.35 -9.23
C SER A 182 -18.20 -2.02 -9.71
N THR A 183 -17.17 -1.23 -9.96
CA THR A 183 -15.81 -1.68 -10.26
C THR A 183 -14.80 -0.98 -9.37
N MET A 184 -13.62 -1.56 -9.21
CA MET A 184 -12.54 -0.92 -8.47
C MET A 184 -12.16 0.44 -9.07
N GLY A 185 -12.10 0.54 -10.40
CA GLY A 185 -11.78 1.80 -11.08
C GLY A 185 -12.83 2.88 -10.87
N GLU A 186 -14.13 2.52 -10.81
CA GLU A 186 -15.21 3.44 -10.50
C GLU A 186 -15.13 3.91 -9.04
N ALA A 187 -14.94 3.00 -8.08
CA ALA A 187 -14.80 3.33 -6.68
C ALA A 187 -13.63 4.30 -6.44
N ILE A 188 -12.48 4.09 -7.11
CA ILE A 188 -11.32 4.98 -7.04
C ILE A 188 -11.63 6.37 -7.63
N LYS A 189 -12.31 6.44 -8.77
CA LYS A 189 -12.72 7.72 -9.38
C LYS A 189 -13.74 8.49 -8.55
N ASN A 190 -14.66 7.78 -7.89
CA ASN A 190 -15.63 8.37 -6.97
C ASN A 190 -14.95 8.94 -5.71
N LEU A 191 -13.85 8.32 -5.28
CA LEU A 191 -13.02 8.83 -4.20
C LEU A 191 -12.33 10.14 -4.61
N ARG A 192 -11.62 10.12 -5.75
CA ARG A 192 -10.91 11.28 -6.29
C ARG A 192 -10.65 11.13 -7.80
N LYS A 193 -11.20 12.07 -8.57
CA LYS A 193 -11.18 12.01 -10.06
C LYS A 193 -9.76 12.02 -10.66
N GLU A 194 -8.82 12.70 -10.00
CA GLU A 194 -7.44 12.83 -10.44
C GLU A 194 -6.54 11.62 -10.11
N TYR A 195 -7.05 10.62 -9.40
CA TYR A 195 -6.27 9.42 -9.12
C TYR A 195 -6.05 8.59 -10.38
N VAL A 196 -4.79 8.35 -10.66
CA VAL A 196 -4.32 7.46 -11.72
C VAL A 196 -3.73 6.20 -11.07
N ILE A 197 -4.31 5.06 -11.40
CA ILE A 197 -3.81 3.77 -10.91
C ILE A 197 -2.42 3.54 -11.50
N SER A 198 -1.45 3.27 -10.64
CA SER A 198 -0.03 3.13 -11.03
C SER A 198 0.34 1.76 -11.57
N GLY A 199 -0.58 0.79 -11.53
CA GLY A 199 -0.33 -0.58 -11.97
C GLY A 199 0.45 -1.42 -10.95
N LEU A 200 0.38 -1.09 -9.67
CA LEU A 200 1.00 -1.86 -8.59
C LEU A 200 -0.03 -2.09 -7.47
N TYR A 201 -0.17 -3.35 -7.06
CA TYR A 201 -1.21 -3.80 -6.15
C TYR A 201 -0.65 -4.79 -5.14
N ILE A 202 -1.18 -4.79 -3.92
CA ILE A 202 -0.96 -5.83 -2.92
C ILE A 202 -2.32 -6.46 -2.64
N CYS A 203 -2.49 -7.70 -3.04
CA CYS A 203 -3.74 -8.45 -3.04
C CYS A 203 -3.75 -9.45 -1.88
N ILE A 204 -4.80 -9.41 -1.04
CA ILE A 204 -4.94 -10.14 0.23
C ILE A 204 -6.25 -10.93 0.27
#